data_8e44731bc2fc41ad8489c037c16cc4ce
#
_entry.id   8e44731bc2fc41ad8489c037c16cc4ce
#
_cell.length_a   1.000
_cell.length_b   1.000
_cell.length_c   1.000
_cell.angle_alpha   90.00
_cell.angle_beta   90.00
_cell.angle_gamma   90.00
#
_symmetry.space_group_name_H-M   'P 1'
#
loop_
_entity.id
_entity.type
_entity.pdbx_description
1 polymer ?
#
loop_
_entity_poly.entity_id
_entity_poly.type
_entity_poly.pdbx_seq_one_letter_code
_entity_poly.pdbx_strand_id
1 'polypeptide(L)'
;MGDRTKEGAEPVHVEVRKEAIETFLMRKVPGLNEDFEIEMVATVDIPTAGNYELGIISASNAKVYVNDEQVFDFIPDGVVDIQRFLFHQHTFEQRHRHNFAKAGKYVLRCVSQSQKQVGPEPVATGLFFGMVECATKEARIQEAVALANESDAVVVFVGTTSEWEMEGVDRENLELPSGQADLVRAVIGAKGSDVVVVNQSGAAVDLSCADGAGAIVHAHFGGQEAGNGTLDD
;
A
#
# COMPACT_ATOMS: atom_id res chain seq x y z
N MET A 1 17.04 5.81 -12.45
CA MET A 1 16.72 7.20 -12.82
C MET A 1 17.65 7.65 -13.92
N GLY A 2 17.13 8.24 -14.97
CA GLY A 2 17.89 8.63 -16.17
C GLY A 2 17.53 10.03 -16.64
N ASP A 3 18.47 10.64 -17.37
CA ASP A 3 18.32 11.95 -18.01
C ASP A 3 17.42 11.83 -19.25
N ARG A 4 16.25 12.45 -19.25
CA ARG A 4 15.30 12.45 -20.36
C ARG A 4 15.75 13.26 -21.57
N THR A 5 16.72 14.14 -21.40
CA THR A 5 17.22 14.98 -22.50
C THR A 5 18.09 14.20 -23.50
N LYS A 6 18.44 12.93 -23.17
CA LYS A 6 19.30 12.07 -23.98
C LYS A 6 18.64 10.71 -24.18
N GLU A 7 18.22 10.41 -25.38
CA GLU A 7 17.71 9.10 -25.75
C GLU A 7 18.80 8.02 -25.55
N GLY A 8 18.47 6.95 -24.85
CA GLY A 8 19.41 5.85 -24.57
C GLY A 8 20.49 6.18 -23.53
N ALA A 9 20.32 7.24 -22.72
CA ALA A 9 21.27 7.54 -21.66
C ALA A 9 21.32 6.43 -20.61
N GLU A 10 22.51 6.11 -20.16
CA GLU A 10 22.72 5.20 -19.03
C GLU A 10 22.09 5.79 -17.75
N PRO A 11 21.56 4.95 -16.87
CA PRO A 11 20.99 5.41 -15.61
C PRO A 11 22.04 6.16 -14.76
N VAL A 12 21.70 7.35 -14.28
CA VAL A 12 22.55 8.13 -13.37
C VAL A 12 22.58 7.49 -11.97
N HIS A 13 21.50 6.84 -11.57
CA HIS A 13 21.38 6.16 -10.30
C HIS A 13 20.57 4.87 -10.45
N VAL A 14 21.10 3.77 -9.90
CA VAL A 14 20.44 2.47 -9.85
C VAL A 14 20.44 1.97 -8.42
N GLU A 15 19.30 1.55 -7.94
CA GLU A 15 19.13 0.95 -6.61
C GLU A 15 18.37 -0.38 -6.76
N VAL A 16 18.81 -1.40 -6.03
CA VAL A 16 18.12 -2.69 -5.96
C VAL A 16 17.50 -2.81 -4.57
N ARG A 17 16.19 -2.95 -4.52
CA ARG A 17 15.43 -3.16 -3.29
C ARG A 17 14.86 -4.57 -3.26
N LYS A 18 14.73 -5.12 -2.05
CA LYS A 18 14.18 -6.47 -1.86
C LYS A 18 12.71 -6.46 -1.41
N GLU A 19 12.24 -5.30 -1.00
CA GLU A 19 10.95 -5.17 -0.32
C GLU A 19 9.97 -4.32 -1.14
N ALA A 20 9.63 -3.10 -0.73
CA ALA A 20 8.59 -2.33 -1.38
C ALA A 20 9.01 -1.71 -2.73
N ILE A 21 8.06 -1.62 -3.66
CA ILE A 21 8.21 -0.87 -4.92
C ILE A 21 7.78 0.57 -4.65
N GLU A 22 8.67 1.33 -4.03
CA GLU A 22 8.44 2.72 -3.71
C GLU A 22 9.70 3.56 -3.87
N THR A 23 9.55 4.81 -4.22
CA THR A 23 10.61 5.81 -4.14
C THR A 23 10.04 7.18 -3.82
N PHE A 24 10.73 7.89 -2.98
CA PHE A 24 10.44 9.27 -2.66
C PHE A 24 11.74 10.06 -2.52
N LEU A 25 11.91 11.08 -3.36
CA LEU A 25 13.13 11.87 -3.39
C LEU A 25 12.92 13.17 -2.59
N MET A 26 13.50 13.22 -1.41
CA MET A 26 13.56 14.44 -0.60
C MET A 26 14.82 15.30 -0.89
N ARG A 27 15.78 14.76 -1.64
CA ARG A 27 17.07 15.42 -1.92
C ARG A 27 17.43 15.26 -3.39
N LYS A 28 18.15 16.24 -3.91
CA LYS A 28 18.74 16.14 -5.25
C LYS A 28 19.70 14.95 -5.31
N VAL A 29 19.52 14.11 -6.33
CA VAL A 29 20.46 13.03 -6.65
C VAL A 29 21.63 13.64 -7.42
N PRO A 30 22.87 13.47 -6.98
CA PRO A 30 24.04 14.00 -7.68
C PRO A 30 24.09 13.51 -9.14
N GLY A 31 24.29 14.44 -10.07
CA GLY A 31 24.32 14.14 -11.49
C GLY A 31 22.96 14.01 -12.20
N LEU A 32 21.87 14.05 -11.46
CA LEU A 32 20.53 14.06 -12.03
C LEU A 32 20.08 15.51 -12.26
N ASN A 33 19.65 15.82 -13.49
CA ASN A 33 19.08 17.13 -13.82
C ASN A 33 17.62 17.22 -13.38
N GLU A 34 16.94 18.35 -13.66
CA GLU A 34 15.54 18.57 -13.27
C GLU A 34 14.54 17.82 -14.16
N ASP A 35 14.94 17.43 -15.37
CA ASP A 35 14.12 16.66 -16.30
C ASP A 35 14.65 15.21 -16.38
N PHE A 36 14.11 14.37 -15.53
CA PHE A 36 14.53 12.98 -15.41
C PHE A 36 13.33 12.02 -15.43
N GLU A 37 13.64 10.76 -15.54
CA GLU A 37 12.69 9.66 -15.50
C GLU A 37 13.09 8.67 -14.40
N ILE A 38 12.09 8.15 -13.71
CA ILE A 38 12.23 7.06 -12.77
C ILE A 38 11.63 5.83 -13.41
N GLU A 39 12.43 4.81 -13.58
CA GLU A 39 11.97 3.50 -13.98
C GLU A 39 12.09 2.53 -12.80
N MET A 40 11.00 1.85 -12.48
CA MET A 40 10.95 0.79 -11.49
C MET A 40 10.59 -0.51 -12.19
N VAL A 41 11.40 -1.54 -11.95
CA VAL A 41 11.20 -2.86 -12.55
C VAL A 41 11.18 -3.90 -11.44
N ALA A 42 10.14 -4.73 -11.42
CA ALA A 42 10.02 -5.84 -10.50
C ALA A 42 9.60 -7.12 -11.23
N THR A 43 10.22 -8.23 -10.85
CA THR A 43 9.70 -9.55 -11.24
C THR A 43 8.81 -10.05 -10.11
N VAL A 44 7.54 -10.26 -10.41
CA VAL A 44 6.53 -10.74 -9.47
C VAL A 44 6.10 -12.15 -9.82
N ASP A 45 5.79 -12.93 -8.80
CA ASP A 45 5.21 -14.27 -8.98
C ASP A 45 3.70 -14.17 -8.75
N ILE A 46 2.93 -14.47 -9.78
CA ILE A 46 1.47 -14.51 -9.73
C ILE A 46 1.05 -15.94 -9.35
N PRO A 47 0.57 -16.15 -8.11
CA PRO A 47 0.30 -17.50 -7.63
C PRO A 47 -0.92 -18.14 -8.31
N THR A 48 -1.90 -17.31 -8.69
CA THR A 48 -3.16 -17.77 -9.26
C THR A 48 -3.54 -16.92 -10.46
N ALA A 49 -3.91 -17.56 -11.58
CA ALA A 49 -4.48 -16.83 -12.72
C ALA A 49 -5.78 -16.12 -12.31
N GLY A 50 -5.98 -14.89 -12.75
CA GLY A 50 -7.16 -14.13 -12.38
C GLY A 50 -7.00 -12.62 -12.52
N ASN A 51 -7.94 -11.91 -11.94
CA ASN A 51 -7.92 -10.45 -11.93
C ASN A 51 -7.15 -9.93 -10.72
N TYR A 52 -6.29 -8.97 -10.98
CA TYR A 52 -5.53 -8.23 -9.97
C TYR A 52 -5.76 -6.74 -10.14
N GLU A 53 -5.70 -6.02 -9.05
CA GLU A 53 -5.74 -4.56 -9.03
C GLU A 53 -4.30 -4.05 -8.91
N LEU A 54 -3.86 -3.27 -9.90
CA LEU A 54 -2.59 -2.56 -9.91
C LEU A 54 -2.85 -1.16 -9.40
N GLY A 55 -2.29 -0.79 -8.25
CA GLY A 55 -2.41 0.52 -7.63
C GLY A 55 -1.15 1.34 -7.85
N ILE A 56 -1.33 2.60 -8.23
CA ILE A 56 -0.22 3.54 -8.39
C ILE A 56 -0.54 4.88 -7.72
N ILE A 57 0.44 5.40 -7.01
CA ILE A 57 0.49 6.77 -6.53
C ILE A 57 1.77 7.36 -7.11
N SER A 58 1.66 8.38 -7.93
CA SER A 58 2.82 9.06 -8.50
C SER A 58 2.66 10.56 -8.39
N ALA A 59 3.73 11.24 -8.08
CA ALA A 59 3.74 12.70 -8.08
C ALA A 59 3.61 13.30 -9.49
N SER A 60 3.78 12.50 -10.53
CA SER A 60 3.75 12.94 -11.93
C SER A 60 3.20 11.86 -12.85
N ASN A 61 3.04 12.16 -14.12
CA ASN A 61 2.58 11.19 -15.10
C ASN A 61 3.46 9.95 -15.08
N ALA A 62 2.82 8.79 -15.08
CA ALA A 62 3.51 7.52 -15.11
C ALA A 62 2.82 6.52 -16.04
N LYS A 63 3.58 5.54 -16.51
CA LYS A 63 3.08 4.45 -17.34
C LYS A 63 3.42 3.11 -16.71
N VAL A 64 2.46 2.21 -16.71
CA VAL A 64 2.62 0.86 -16.16
C VAL A 64 2.58 -0.15 -17.28
N TYR A 65 3.51 -1.10 -17.21
CA TYR A 65 3.66 -2.17 -18.19
C TYR A 65 3.67 -3.53 -17.47
N VAL A 66 3.12 -4.52 -18.15
CA VAL A 66 3.21 -5.94 -17.79
C VAL A 66 3.86 -6.67 -18.97
N ASN A 67 5.04 -7.27 -18.77
CA ASN A 67 5.82 -7.93 -19.83
C ASN A 67 5.95 -7.05 -21.09
N ASP A 68 6.36 -5.80 -20.93
CA ASP A 68 6.51 -4.78 -21.98
C ASP A 68 5.21 -4.29 -22.66
N GLU A 69 4.05 -4.86 -22.35
CA GLU A 69 2.78 -4.33 -22.80
C GLU A 69 2.33 -3.20 -21.85
N GLN A 70 2.04 -2.02 -22.39
CA GLN A 70 1.51 -0.91 -21.61
C GLN A 70 0.05 -1.21 -21.26
N VAL A 71 -0.24 -1.27 -19.96
CA VAL A 71 -1.58 -1.63 -19.45
C VAL A 71 -2.31 -0.46 -18.81
N PHE A 72 -1.56 0.59 -18.40
CA PHE A 72 -2.15 1.70 -17.67
C PHE A 72 -1.35 2.99 -17.81
N ASP A 73 -2.04 4.12 -17.97
CA ASP A 73 -1.50 5.47 -17.89
C ASP A 73 -2.00 6.14 -16.61
N PHE A 74 -1.09 6.57 -15.76
CA PHE A 74 -1.40 7.39 -14.59
C PHE A 74 -1.23 8.86 -14.94
N ILE A 75 -2.27 9.64 -14.69
CA ILE A 75 -2.24 11.10 -14.83
C ILE A 75 -2.80 11.69 -13.54
N PRO A 76 -1.96 12.35 -12.71
CA PRO A 76 -2.44 12.96 -11.48
C PRO A 76 -3.40 14.12 -11.78
N ASP A 77 -4.37 14.30 -10.88
CA ASP A 77 -5.27 15.45 -10.94
C ASP A 77 -4.54 16.69 -10.41
N GLY A 78 -4.04 17.50 -11.33
CA GLY A 78 -3.30 18.72 -11.06
C GLY A 78 -1.86 18.50 -10.57
N VAL A 79 -1.27 19.56 -10.03
CA VAL A 79 0.09 19.55 -9.49
C VAL A 79 0.09 18.83 -8.14
N VAL A 80 1.02 17.91 -7.97
CA VAL A 80 1.23 17.21 -6.70
C VAL A 80 2.44 17.84 -6.01
N ASP A 81 2.18 18.76 -5.09
CA ASP A 81 3.21 19.34 -4.22
C ASP A 81 3.64 18.37 -3.12
N ILE A 82 4.64 18.77 -2.35
CA ILE A 82 5.22 17.92 -1.30
C ILE A 82 4.20 17.62 -0.19
N GLN A 83 3.32 18.56 0.16
CA GLN A 83 2.32 18.38 1.22
C GLN A 83 1.25 17.39 0.77
N ARG A 84 0.72 17.57 -0.43
CA ARG A 84 -0.26 16.65 -1.00
C ARG A 84 0.31 15.23 -1.12
N PHE A 85 1.57 15.10 -1.54
CA PHE A 85 2.21 13.80 -1.65
C PHE A 85 2.42 13.11 -0.29
N LEU A 86 2.77 13.87 0.75
CA LEU A 86 3.01 13.31 2.07
C LEU A 86 1.72 13.00 2.85
N PHE A 87 0.71 13.87 2.75
CA PHE A 87 -0.45 13.82 3.65
C PHE A 87 -1.76 13.41 2.97
N HIS A 88 -1.84 13.42 1.64
CA HIS A 88 -3.08 13.19 0.90
C HIS A 88 -2.92 12.18 -0.24
N GLN A 89 -2.02 11.22 -0.11
CA GLN A 89 -1.72 10.23 -1.17
C GLN A 89 -2.98 9.51 -1.68
N HIS A 90 -3.85 9.11 -0.78
CA HIS A 90 -5.09 8.40 -1.09
C HIS A 90 -6.03 9.19 -2.01
N THR A 91 -5.92 10.53 -2.04
CA THR A 91 -6.79 11.38 -2.87
C THR A 91 -6.47 11.31 -4.36
N PHE A 92 -5.30 10.81 -4.73
CA PHE A 92 -4.86 10.70 -6.11
C PHE A 92 -4.27 9.33 -6.47
N GLU A 93 -4.47 8.32 -5.62
CA GLU A 93 -4.21 6.93 -6.00
C GLU A 93 -5.12 6.54 -7.16
N GLN A 94 -4.56 5.92 -8.18
CA GLN A 94 -5.32 5.33 -9.28
C GLN A 94 -5.10 3.83 -9.31
N ARG A 95 -6.16 3.10 -9.65
CA ARG A 95 -6.18 1.65 -9.70
C ARG A 95 -6.63 1.16 -11.07
N HIS A 96 -5.95 0.14 -11.56
CA HIS A 96 -6.25 -0.51 -12.81
C HIS A 96 -6.41 -2.01 -12.61
N ARG A 97 -7.51 -2.57 -13.12
CA ARG A 97 -7.74 -4.02 -13.09
C ARG A 97 -7.07 -4.66 -14.29
N HIS A 98 -6.15 -5.60 -14.01
CA HIS A 98 -5.45 -6.39 -15.01
C HIS A 98 -5.76 -7.88 -14.82
N ASN A 99 -5.93 -8.62 -15.94
CA ASN A 99 -6.16 -10.06 -15.90
C ASN A 99 -4.88 -10.81 -16.25
N PHE A 100 -4.33 -11.55 -15.29
CA PHE A 100 -3.25 -12.48 -15.56
C PHE A 100 -3.82 -13.82 -16.00
N ALA A 101 -3.67 -14.15 -17.29
CA ALA A 101 -4.25 -15.34 -17.90
C ALA A 101 -3.68 -16.65 -17.34
N LYS A 102 -2.52 -16.63 -16.69
CA LYS A 102 -1.83 -17.80 -16.12
C LYS A 102 -1.11 -17.40 -14.84
N ALA A 103 -0.97 -18.35 -13.92
CA ALA A 103 0.00 -18.26 -12.83
C ALA A 103 1.44 -18.27 -13.39
N GLY A 104 2.38 -17.63 -12.68
CA GLY A 104 3.78 -17.59 -13.08
C GLY A 104 4.43 -16.22 -12.90
N LYS A 105 5.64 -16.08 -13.45
CA LYS A 105 6.43 -14.87 -13.30
C LYS A 105 6.09 -13.86 -14.38
N TYR A 106 5.92 -12.61 -13.95
CA TYR A 106 5.68 -11.46 -14.81
C TYR A 106 6.66 -10.34 -14.45
N VAL A 107 7.02 -9.54 -15.44
CA VAL A 107 7.80 -8.32 -15.24
C VAL A 107 6.83 -7.15 -15.17
N LEU A 108 6.79 -6.49 -14.03
CA LEU A 108 6.07 -5.23 -13.87
C LEU A 108 7.08 -4.09 -14.02
N ARG A 109 6.75 -3.12 -14.84
CA ARG A 109 7.58 -1.94 -15.07
C ARG A 109 6.72 -0.69 -14.95
N CYS A 110 7.17 0.25 -14.15
CA CYS A 110 6.53 1.54 -13.99
C CYS A 110 7.53 2.65 -14.36
N VAL A 111 7.12 3.55 -15.22
CA VAL A 111 7.96 4.65 -15.71
C VAL A 111 7.26 5.96 -15.36
N SER A 112 7.88 6.75 -14.50
CA SER A 112 7.37 8.05 -14.05
C SER A 112 8.32 9.17 -14.46
N GLN A 113 7.76 10.29 -14.89
CA GLN A 113 8.51 11.46 -15.31
C GLN A 113 8.60 12.48 -14.18
N SER A 114 9.69 13.25 -14.12
CA SER A 114 9.78 14.36 -13.17
C SER A 114 8.72 15.42 -13.44
N GLN A 115 8.23 16.06 -12.38
CA GLN A 115 7.42 17.26 -12.51
C GLN A 115 8.29 18.50 -12.71
N LYS A 116 7.79 19.44 -13.51
CA LYS A 116 8.38 20.77 -13.57
C LYS A 116 7.90 21.60 -12.39
N GLN A 117 8.82 22.37 -11.81
CA GLN A 117 8.50 23.33 -10.78
C GLN A 117 7.46 24.35 -11.31
N VAL A 118 6.33 24.48 -10.63
CA VAL A 118 5.27 25.44 -10.93
C VAL A 118 4.95 26.21 -9.64
N GLY A 119 5.34 27.47 -9.59
CA GLY A 119 5.15 28.30 -8.40
C GLY A 119 6.30 28.18 -7.37
N PRO A 120 6.14 28.75 -6.17
CA PRO A 120 7.18 28.79 -5.14
C PRO A 120 7.33 27.49 -4.34
N GLU A 121 6.29 26.66 -4.30
CA GLU A 121 6.29 25.43 -3.49
C GLU A 121 7.07 24.31 -4.17
N PRO A 122 7.86 23.54 -3.41
CA PRO A 122 8.57 22.39 -3.96
C PRO A 122 7.59 21.35 -4.53
N VAL A 123 7.85 20.86 -5.73
CA VAL A 123 7.11 19.72 -6.28
C VAL A 123 7.61 18.41 -5.69
N ALA A 124 6.69 17.48 -5.46
CA ALA A 124 7.04 16.16 -5.02
C ALA A 124 7.68 15.35 -6.15
N THR A 125 8.57 14.45 -5.79
CA THR A 125 9.06 13.39 -6.66
C THR A 125 8.93 12.08 -5.91
N GLY A 126 7.93 11.30 -6.31
CA GLY A 126 7.65 10.05 -5.64
C GLY A 126 6.80 9.14 -6.50
N LEU A 127 6.94 7.86 -6.26
CA LEU A 127 6.24 6.80 -6.97
C LEU A 127 6.08 5.62 -6.02
N PHE A 128 4.83 5.20 -5.81
CA PHE A 128 4.46 3.97 -5.12
C PHE A 128 3.68 3.11 -6.09
N PHE A 129 3.99 1.84 -6.11
CA PHE A 129 3.32 0.87 -6.96
C PHE A 129 3.03 -0.40 -6.17
N GLY A 130 1.79 -0.85 -6.21
CA GLY A 130 1.34 -2.04 -5.53
C GLY A 130 0.42 -2.89 -6.38
N MET A 131 0.20 -4.12 -5.94
CA MET A 131 -0.70 -5.05 -6.60
C MET A 131 -1.39 -5.94 -5.57
N VAL A 132 -2.66 -6.22 -5.79
CA VAL A 132 -3.45 -7.13 -4.97
C VAL A 132 -4.39 -7.97 -5.85
N GLU A 133 -4.57 -9.24 -5.51
CA GLU A 133 -5.58 -10.08 -6.14
C GLU A 133 -6.98 -9.53 -5.88
N CYS A 134 -7.80 -9.41 -6.93
CA CYS A 134 -9.17 -8.96 -6.82
C CYS A 134 -10.01 -10.03 -6.09
N ALA A 135 -10.41 -9.71 -4.88
CA ALA A 135 -11.35 -10.49 -4.11
C ALA A 135 -12.38 -9.56 -3.47
N THR A 136 -13.61 -10.00 -3.34
CA THR A 136 -14.60 -9.24 -2.58
C THR A 136 -14.29 -9.29 -1.10
N LYS A 137 -14.76 -8.29 -0.35
CA LYS A 137 -14.65 -8.29 1.11
C LYS A 137 -15.23 -9.57 1.71
N GLU A 138 -16.37 -9.99 1.20
CA GLU A 138 -17.06 -11.20 1.64
C GLU A 138 -16.23 -12.46 1.40
N ALA A 139 -15.58 -12.58 0.24
CA ALA A 139 -14.71 -13.70 -0.08
C ALA A 139 -13.50 -13.76 0.88
N ARG A 140 -12.87 -12.63 1.17
CA ARG A 140 -11.76 -12.54 2.12
C ARG A 140 -12.18 -12.90 3.55
N ILE A 141 -13.36 -12.44 3.99
CA ILE A 141 -13.91 -12.80 5.30
C ILE A 141 -14.21 -14.31 5.36
N GLN A 142 -14.78 -14.91 4.31
CA GLN A 142 -15.04 -16.35 4.26
C GLN A 142 -13.74 -17.17 4.33
N GLU A 143 -12.71 -16.75 3.63
CA GLU A 143 -11.37 -17.37 3.70
C GLU A 143 -10.81 -17.32 5.12
N ALA A 144 -10.88 -16.15 5.78
CA ALA A 144 -10.43 -16.01 7.15
C ALA A 144 -11.22 -16.88 8.14
N VAL A 145 -12.55 -16.97 7.97
CA VAL A 145 -13.41 -17.83 8.79
C VAL A 145 -13.08 -19.32 8.56
N ALA A 146 -12.82 -19.72 7.32
CA ALA A 146 -12.42 -21.10 7.02
C ALA A 146 -11.10 -21.46 7.72
N LEU A 147 -10.09 -20.59 7.61
CA LEU A 147 -8.80 -20.75 8.29
C LEU A 147 -8.96 -20.78 9.82
N ALA A 148 -9.79 -19.90 10.38
CA ALA A 148 -10.08 -19.89 11.80
C ALA A 148 -10.68 -21.22 12.29
N ASN A 149 -11.59 -21.82 11.52
CA ASN A 149 -12.21 -23.10 11.87
C ASN A 149 -11.22 -24.25 11.88
N GLU A 150 -10.17 -24.20 11.09
CA GLU A 150 -9.10 -25.20 11.03
C GLU A 150 -8.01 -25.00 12.09
N SER A 151 -8.04 -23.87 12.83
CA SER A 151 -7.01 -23.49 13.80
C SER A 151 -7.46 -23.78 15.23
N ASP A 152 -6.52 -24.13 16.11
CA ASP A 152 -6.77 -24.35 17.55
C ASP A 152 -7.03 -23.04 18.29
N ALA A 153 -6.32 -21.98 17.92
CA ALA A 153 -6.49 -20.60 18.45
C ALA A 153 -6.36 -19.60 17.34
N VAL A 154 -6.99 -18.44 17.48
CA VAL A 154 -7.05 -17.41 16.45
C VAL A 154 -6.64 -16.06 17.02
N VAL A 155 -5.68 -15.40 16.35
CA VAL A 155 -5.30 -14.02 16.64
C VAL A 155 -5.68 -13.16 15.44
N VAL A 156 -6.53 -12.15 15.68
CA VAL A 156 -6.95 -11.21 14.64
C VAL A 156 -6.30 -9.86 14.91
N PHE A 157 -5.45 -9.42 14.00
CA PHE A 157 -4.87 -8.09 14.05
C PHE A 157 -5.77 -7.09 13.35
N VAL A 158 -6.06 -6.00 14.04
CA VAL A 158 -6.79 -4.84 13.51
C VAL A 158 -6.04 -3.56 13.87
N GLY A 159 -6.39 -2.46 13.25
CA GLY A 159 -5.78 -1.18 13.59
C GLY A 159 -5.89 -0.16 12.47
N THR A 160 -5.20 0.93 12.66
CA THR A 160 -5.16 2.07 11.76
C THR A 160 -3.83 2.13 11.02
N THR A 161 -3.82 2.86 9.93
CA THR A 161 -2.64 3.11 9.10
C THR A 161 -2.37 4.60 9.00
N SER A 162 -1.28 4.99 8.37
CA SER A 162 -0.97 6.39 8.08
C SER A 162 -2.03 7.13 7.25
N GLU A 163 -2.94 6.39 6.60
CA GLU A 163 -4.08 6.99 5.89
C GLU A 163 -5.22 7.38 6.85
N TRP A 164 -5.28 6.77 8.03
CA TRP A 164 -6.29 7.00 9.05
C TRP A 164 -5.81 7.87 10.19
N GLU A 165 -4.53 7.79 10.52
CA GLU A 165 -3.92 8.57 11.60
C GLU A 165 -2.66 9.27 11.06
N MET A 166 -2.77 10.55 10.76
CA MET A 166 -1.66 11.36 10.28
C MET A 166 -1.70 12.76 10.91
N GLU A 167 -0.56 13.45 10.88
CA GLU A 167 -0.48 14.84 11.32
C GLU A 167 -1.33 15.75 10.42
N GLY A 168 -2.13 16.61 11.04
CA GLY A 168 -2.91 17.63 10.32
C GLY A 168 -4.25 17.16 9.75
N VAL A 169 -4.66 15.91 9.98
CA VAL A 169 -5.97 15.39 9.55
C VAL A 169 -6.65 14.67 10.69
N ASP A 170 -7.81 15.18 11.10
CA ASP A 170 -8.63 14.54 12.12
C ASP A 170 -9.51 13.42 11.52
N ARG A 171 -9.71 12.35 12.29
CA ARG A 171 -10.66 11.30 11.93
C ARG A 171 -12.10 11.77 12.18
N GLU A 172 -12.99 11.40 11.29
CA GLU A 172 -14.41 11.76 11.41
C GLU A 172 -15.13 10.97 12.51
N ASN A 173 -14.64 9.77 12.84
CA ASN A 173 -15.25 8.87 13.81
C ASN A 173 -14.18 7.96 14.46
N LEU A 174 -14.62 7.09 15.38
CA LEU A 174 -13.75 6.11 16.07
C LEU A 174 -13.77 4.73 15.42
N GLU A 175 -14.40 4.56 14.27
CA GLU A 175 -14.51 3.25 13.63
C GLU A 175 -13.15 2.73 13.16
N LEU A 176 -13.02 1.42 13.17
CA LEU A 176 -11.90 0.74 12.51
C LEU A 176 -11.97 0.94 10.99
N PRO A 177 -10.82 0.94 10.29
CA PRO A 177 -10.80 0.95 8.83
C PRO A 177 -11.74 -0.07 8.19
N SER A 178 -12.26 0.27 7.02
CA SER A 178 -13.31 -0.47 6.32
C SER A 178 -13.06 -1.99 6.28
N GLY A 179 -14.05 -2.76 6.70
CA GLY A 179 -14.05 -4.23 6.66
C GLY A 179 -13.44 -4.91 7.88
N GLN A 180 -12.62 -4.24 8.68
CA GLN A 180 -11.98 -4.87 9.84
C GLN A 180 -13.00 -5.28 10.91
N ALA A 181 -13.97 -4.44 11.22
CA ALA A 181 -15.01 -4.77 12.18
C ALA A 181 -15.86 -5.97 11.74
N ASP A 182 -16.15 -6.09 10.43
CA ASP A 182 -16.88 -7.22 9.89
C ASP A 182 -16.07 -8.52 9.95
N LEU A 183 -14.77 -8.44 9.67
CA LEU A 183 -13.84 -9.57 9.84
C LEU A 183 -13.83 -10.08 11.28
N VAL A 184 -13.66 -9.17 12.26
CA VAL A 184 -13.63 -9.52 13.68
C VAL A 184 -14.94 -10.21 14.10
N ARG A 185 -16.09 -9.62 13.76
CA ARG A 185 -17.41 -10.22 14.07
C ARG A 185 -17.58 -11.60 13.46
N ALA A 186 -17.17 -11.79 12.21
CA ALA A 186 -17.30 -13.07 11.52
C ALA A 186 -16.42 -14.15 12.15
N VAL A 187 -15.17 -13.83 12.50
CA VAL A 187 -14.25 -14.78 13.13
C VAL A 187 -14.70 -15.12 14.55
N ILE A 188 -15.12 -14.13 15.35
CA ILE A 188 -15.68 -14.39 16.68
C ILE A 188 -16.97 -15.21 16.58
N GLY A 189 -17.82 -14.96 15.60
CA GLY A 189 -19.00 -15.77 15.34
C GLY A 189 -18.70 -17.23 15.09
N ALA A 190 -17.53 -17.54 14.54
CA ALA A 190 -17.08 -18.92 14.27
C ALA A 190 -16.37 -19.57 15.46
N LYS A 191 -15.57 -18.84 16.24
CA LYS A 191 -14.64 -19.38 17.24
C LYS A 191 -14.91 -18.89 18.67
N GLY A 192 -15.74 -17.88 18.85
CA GLY A 192 -16.09 -17.34 20.19
C GLY A 192 -14.87 -16.87 20.97
N SER A 193 -14.76 -17.37 22.21
CA SER A 193 -13.68 -16.99 23.13
C SER A 193 -12.29 -17.52 22.77
N ASP A 194 -12.15 -18.35 21.74
CA ASP A 194 -10.84 -18.81 21.26
C ASP A 194 -10.15 -17.76 20.36
N VAL A 195 -10.77 -16.58 20.23
CA VAL A 195 -10.23 -15.45 19.45
C VAL A 195 -9.59 -14.41 20.36
N VAL A 196 -8.38 -14.02 20.05
CA VAL A 196 -7.70 -12.84 20.60
C VAL A 196 -7.69 -11.75 19.55
N VAL A 197 -8.14 -10.55 19.88
CA VAL A 197 -8.08 -9.38 19.02
C VAL A 197 -6.92 -8.49 19.45
N VAL A 198 -5.98 -8.24 18.54
CA VAL A 198 -4.84 -7.33 18.76
C VAL A 198 -5.09 -6.06 17.97
N ASN A 199 -5.29 -4.94 18.67
CA ASN A 199 -5.48 -3.64 18.07
C ASN A 199 -4.19 -2.83 18.05
N GLN A 200 -3.75 -2.43 16.86
CA GLN A 200 -2.61 -1.55 16.62
C GLN A 200 -3.10 -0.20 16.11
N SER A 201 -3.41 0.71 17.00
CA SER A 201 -3.80 2.09 16.68
C SER A 201 -3.12 3.08 17.64
N GLY A 202 -2.80 4.26 17.13
CA GLY A 202 -2.20 5.34 17.94
C GLY A 202 -3.22 6.07 18.79
N ALA A 203 -4.46 6.17 18.31
CA ALA A 203 -5.56 6.81 19.01
C ALA A 203 -6.70 5.81 19.29
N ALA A 204 -7.69 6.23 20.08
CA ALA A 204 -8.84 5.42 20.44
C ALA A 204 -9.64 4.98 19.21
N VAL A 205 -10.07 3.72 19.18
CA VAL A 205 -10.97 3.14 18.18
C VAL A 205 -12.11 2.39 18.87
N ASP A 206 -13.25 2.29 18.20
CA ASP A 206 -14.38 1.49 18.67
C ASP A 206 -14.11 0.00 18.43
N LEU A 207 -13.96 -0.75 19.50
CA LEU A 207 -13.75 -2.19 19.50
C LEU A 207 -15.01 -2.98 19.90
N SER A 208 -16.19 -2.39 19.86
CA SER A 208 -17.46 -3.10 20.12
C SER A 208 -17.67 -4.33 19.22
N CYS A 209 -17.01 -4.35 18.05
CA CYS A 209 -17.00 -5.52 17.18
C CYS A 209 -16.28 -6.73 17.79
N ALA A 210 -15.46 -6.54 18.82
CA ALA A 210 -14.70 -7.58 19.50
C ALA A 210 -15.44 -8.14 20.76
N ASP A 211 -16.68 -7.74 20.99
CA ASP A 211 -17.50 -8.33 22.03
C ASP A 211 -17.65 -9.85 21.80
N GLY A 212 -17.27 -10.63 22.81
CA GLY A 212 -17.25 -12.09 22.73
C GLY A 212 -15.89 -12.72 22.39
N ALA A 213 -14.87 -11.93 22.11
CA ALA A 213 -13.48 -12.42 22.06
C ALA A 213 -13.00 -12.88 23.44
N GLY A 214 -12.05 -13.81 23.47
CA GLY A 214 -11.42 -14.28 24.72
C GLY A 214 -10.51 -13.22 25.34
N ALA A 215 -9.87 -12.39 24.52
CA ALA A 215 -9.08 -11.26 24.97
C ALA A 215 -9.01 -10.16 23.90
N ILE A 216 -8.77 -8.94 24.35
CA ILE A 216 -8.45 -7.79 23.51
C ILE A 216 -7.12 -7.23 24.02
N VAL A 217 -6.15 -7.11 23.15
CA VAL A 217 -4.84 -6.51 23.42
C VAL A 217 -4.73 -5.20 22.65
N HIS A 218 -4.41 -4.13 23.33
CA HIS A 218 -4.11 -2.85 22.68
C HIS A 218 -2.59 -2.66 22.63
N ALA A 219 -2.00 -2.88 21.44
CA ALA A 219 -0.55 -2.92 21.25
C ALA A 219 0.06 -1.56 20.84
N HIS A 220 -0.78 -0.56 20.55
CA HIS A 220 -0.34 0.74 20.02
C HIS A 220 0.51 0.60 18.74
N PHE A 221 1.29 1.65 18.40
CA PHE A 221 2.29 1.59 17.33
C PHE A 221 3.66 1.29 17.93
N GLY A 222 4.13 0.07 17.79
CA GLY A 222 5.40 -0.41 18.35
C GLY A 222 6.65 0.07 17.61
N GLY A 223 6.53 0.89 16.57
CA GLY A 223 7.67 1.37 15.78
C GLY A 223 8.44 0.22 15.15
N GLN A 224 9.76 0.25 15.25
CA GLN A 224 10.65 -0.78 14.69
C GLN A 224 10.50 -2.14 15.37
N GLU A 225 10.02 -2.16 16.60
CA GLU A 225 9.86 -3.38 17.42
C GLU A 225 8.40 -3.89 17.45
N ALA A 226 7.54 -3.40 16.56
CA ALA A 226 6.11 -3.72 16.58
C ALA A 226 5.83 -5.24 16.52
N GLY A 227 6.62 -5.98 15.74
CA GLY A 227 6.52 -7.44 15.68
C GLY A 227 7.01 -8.12 16.96
N ASN A 228 8.19 -7.75 17.44
CA ASN A 228 8.78 -8.34 18.63
C ASN A 228 7.97 -8.00 19.89
N GLY A 229 7.64 -6.74 20.10
CA GLY A 229 6.89 -6.29 21.28
C GLY A 229 5.45 -6.85 21.39
N THR A 230 4.92 -7.41 20.32
CA THR A 230 3.59 -8.03 20.34
C THR A 230 3.63 -9.54 20.63
N LEU A 231 4.77 -10.19 20.39
CA LEU A 231 4.91 -11.65 20.43
C LEU A 231 5.78 -12.18 21.58
N ASP A 232 6.58 -11.32 22.21
CA ASP A 232 7.61 -11.75 23.20
C ASP A 232 7.15 -11.65 24.68
N ASP A 233 5.94 -11.18 24.95
CA ASP A 233 5.30 -11.14 26.26
C ASP A 233 4.11 -12.12 26.32
#